data_268f12af30d67fea3354701e0f4569a6
#
_entry.id   268f12af30d67fea3354701e0f4569a6
#
_cell.length_a   1.000
_cell.length_b   1.000
_cell.length_c   1.000
_cell.angle_alpha   90.00
_cell.angle_beta   90.00
_cell.angle_gamma   90.00
#
_symmetry.space_group_name_H-M   'P 1'
#
loop_
_entity.id
_entity.type
_entity.pdbx_description
1 polymer ?
#
loop_
_entity_poly.entity_id
_entity_poly.type
_entity_poly.pdbx_seq_one_letter_code
_entity_poly.pdbx_strand_id
1 'polypeptide(L)'
;MPNQKTRRFLASASACVAVFTLLVGCGAAAPDRPRPEMERARSVPLTDADRAVTSRAEALLVQSCMKRKGHRYLVAAPLDEDETRSFGYVMDDVAWAQAHGYGSRVKQKVLRAKKNDRNLSYRAGLSTRAARTYVTDLAGGPGSEIMTVRLPAGGQIRLATGGCEGEAVRKLYGDQEKWFRADRIATNLTPLYVPDLVADQRFKTAQNRWAACMRAAGHRYRTPADIRSALPEVTSGRSAAQAYRTEVRLAVAEATCARRTGFGDTLRALEEEHSAPVRERYRAEITERDQLERAALRRAEQILNH
;
A
#
# COMPACT_ATOMS: atom_id res chain seq x y z
N MET A 1 52.50 -20.41 -44.22
CA MET A 1 53.88 -21.00 -44.35
C MET A 1 54.69 -20.59 -43.14
N PRO A 2 55.56 -21.41 -42.65
CA PRO A 2 55.38 -22.66 -41.91
C PRO A 2 55.98 -22.47 -40.47
N ASN A 3 56.00 -23.33 -39.51
CA ASN A 3 56.46 -24.70 -39.46
C ASN A 3 56.17 -25.32 -38.08
N GLN A 4 55.86 -26.58 -38.12
CA GLN A 4 55.81 -27.52 -37.01
C GLN A 4 57.16 -27.66 -36.28
N LYS A 5 57.11 -28.08 -35.02
CA LYS A 5 57.95 -29.20 -34.56
C LYS A 5 57.39 -29.84 -33.27
N THR A 6 56.93 -31.03 -33.47
CA THR A 6 56.70 -32.13 -32.54
C THR A 6 57.97 -32.53 -31.78
N ARG A 7 57.82 -32.83 -30.46
CA ARG A 7 58.68 -33.86 -29.81
C ARG A 7 57.91 -34.59 -28.73
N ARG A 8 57.75 -35.90 -28.94
CA ARG A 8 57.39 -36.93 -27.98
C ARG A 8 58.59 -37.25 -27.13
N PHE A 9 58.40 -37.60 -25.83
CA PHE A 9 59.19 -38.62 -25.11
C PHE A 9 58.42 -39.13 -23.90
N LEU A 10 58.00 -40.27 -23.94
CA LEU A 10 58.08 -41.53 -23.20
C LEU A 10 58.07 -41.50 -21.65
N ALA A 11 57.22 -42.35 -21.21
CA ALA A 11 56.84 -42.96 -19.96
C ALA A 11 57.98 -43.27 -18.95
N SER A 12 57.63 -43.19 -17.67
CA SER A 12 58.16 -44.15 -16.65
C SER A 12 57.07 -44.23 -15.53
N ALA A 13 56.71 -45.49 -15.27
CA ALA A 13 55.86 -45.90 -14.17
C ALA A 13 56.75 -46.03 -12.90
N SER A 14 56.20 -45.58 -11.76
CA SER A 14 56.68 -46.05 -10.45
C SER A 14 55.50 -46.06 -9.48
N ALA A 15 55.25 -47.27 -8.99
CA ALA A 15 54.32 -47.57 -7.92
C ALA A 15 54.84 -47.12 -6.56
N CYS A 16 54.06 -46.47 -5.71
CA CYS A 16 54.37 -46.44 -4.28
C CYS A 16 53.00 -46.39 -3.48
N VAL A 17 52.74 -47.50 -2.86
CA VAL A 17 52.27 -47.79 -1.50
C VAL A 17 51.30 -46.76 -0.88
N ALA A 18 50.10 -47.26 -0.66
CA ALA A 18 49.08 -46.63 0.18
C ALA A 18 49.49 -46.65 1.67
N VAL A 19 49.40 -45.48 2.30
CA VAL A 19 49.31 -45.33 3.76
C VAL A 19 47.99 -44.71 4.08
N PHE A 20 47.05 -45.47 4.66
CA PHE A 20 45.80 -45.00 5.24
C PHE A 20 46.11 -44.31 6.56
N THR A 21 46.01 -43.00 6.62
CA THR A 21 45.91 -42.24 7.86
C THR A 21 44.45 -41.80 8.05
N LEU A 22 43.77 -42.40 9.05
CA LEU A 22 42.48 -41.98 9.57
C LEU A 22 42.64 -40.62 10.25
N LEU A 23 42.21 -39.58 9.59
CA LEU A 23 41.97 -38.26 10.20
C LEU A 23 40.52 -38.18 10.67
N VAL A 24 40.36 -38.28 11.99
CA VAL A 24 39.12 -37.90 12.69
C VAL A 24 38.97 -36.38 12.53
N GLY A 25 38.14 -35.96 11.58
CA GLY A 25 37.76 -34.56 11.40
C GLY A 25 36.66 -34.18 12.39
N CYS A 26 36.99 -33.33 13.37
CA CYS A 26 36.00 -32.59 14.14
C CYS A 26 35.10 -31.77 13.18
N GLY A 27 33.84 -32.16 13.01
CA GLY A 27 32.85 -31.41 12.27
C GLY A 27 32.59 -30.08 12.99
N ALA A 28 33.11 -28.99 12.42
CA ALA A 28 32.62 -27.67 12.77
C ALA A 28 31.16 -27.58 12.32
N ALA A 29 30.25 -27.38 13.27
CA ALA A 29 28.83 -27.12 12.99
C ALA A 29 28.73 -25.88 12.09
N ALA A 30 28.17 -26.05 10.89
CA ALA A 30 27.86 -24.95 10.02
C ALA A 30 26.85 -24.03 10.72
N PRO A 31 26.97 -22.68 10.60
CA PRO A 31 26.01 -21.80 11.21
C PRO A 31 24.62 -22.10 10.68
N ASP A 32 23.68 -22.25 11.61
CA ASP A 32 22.28 -22.57 11.37
C ASP A 32 21.69 -21.52 10.41
N ARG A 33 21.46 -21.93 9.16
CA ARG A 33 20.78 -21.05 8.19
C ARG A 33 19.35 -20.86 8.66
N PRO A 34 18.85 -19.61 8.75
CA PRO A 34 17.47 -19.35 9.16
C PRO A 34 16.53 -20.20 8.32
N ARG A 35 15.62 -20.91 8.99
CA ARG A 35 14.67 -21.82 8.33
C ARG A 35 13.86 -21.11 7.26
N PRO A 36 13.54 -21.76 6.12
CA PRO A 36 12.76 -21.20 5.02
C PRO A 36 11.38 -20.62 5.42
N GLU A 37 10.82 -21.09 6.53
CA GLU A 37 9.55 -20.56 7.08
C GLU A 37 9.66 -19.15 7.67
N MET A 38 10.78 -18.81 8.33
CA MET A 38 10.99 -17.45 8.83
C MET A 38 11.25 -16.45 7.67
N GLU A 39 11.82 -16.92 6.58
CA GLU A 39 12.06 -16.10 5.39
C GLU A 39 10.76 -15.88 4.60
N ARG A 40 9.88 -16.90 4.50
CA ARG A 40 8.53 -16.78 3.95
C ARG A 40 7.62 -15.88 4.79
N ALA A 41 7.68 -15.99 6.12
CA ALA A 41 6.93 -15.10 7.02
C ALA A 41 7.35 -13.64 6.89
N ARG A 42 8.59 -13.36 6.47
CA ARG A 42 9.09 -12.00 6.19
C ARG A 42 8.61 -11.43 4.86
N SER A 43 8.06 -12.23 3.97
CA SER A 43 7.66 -11.83 2.60
C SER A 43 6.15 -11.63 2.42
N VAL A 44 5.32 -12.01 3.39
CA VAL A 44 3.87 -11.82 3.30
C VAL A 44 3.53 -10.34 3.55
N PRO A 45 2.86 -9.64 2.62
CA PRO A 45 2.42 -8.27 2.83
C PRO A 45 1.49 -8.16 4.05
N LEU A 46 1.58 -7.03 4.76
CA LEU A 46 0.62 -6.76 5.85
C LEU A 46 -0.79 -6.64 5.29
N THR A 47 -1.73 -7.25 5.99
CA THR A 47 -3.16 -7.17 5.68
C THR A 47 -3.73 -5.81 6.10
N ASP A 48 -4.94 -5.49 5.64
CA ASP A 48 -5.65 -4.29 6.10
C ASP A 48 -6.02 -4.40 7.59
N ALA A 49 -6.25 -5.61 8.10
CA ALA A 49 -6.42 -5.87 9.53
C ALA A 49 -5.15 -5.51 10.34
N ASP A 50 -3.97 -5.89 9.86
CA ASP A 50 -2.69 -5.53 10.52
C ASP A 50 -2.47 -4.01 10.54
N ARG A 51 -2.82 -3.34 9.44
CA ARG A 51 -2.77 -1.87 9.37
C ARG A 51 -3.76 -1.21 10.30
N ALA A 52 -4.95 -1.77 10.46
CA ALA A 52 -5.95 -1.28 11.41
C ALA A 52 -5.49 -1.41 12.87
N VAL A 53 -4.79 -2.52 13.23
CA VAL A 53 -4.14 -2.71 14.53
C VAL A 53 -3.12 -1.60 14.80
N THR A 54 -2.23 -1.34 13.84
CA THR A 54 -1.20 -0.30 13.96
C THR A 54 -1.82 1.10 14.08
N SER A 55 -2.82 1.42 13.24
CA SER A 55 -3.54 2.70 13.32
C SER A 55 -4.27 2.90 14.64
N ARG A 56 -4.85 1.83 15.21
CA ARG A 56 -5.49 1.87 16.51
C ARG A 56 -4.51 2.18 17.64
N ALA A 57 -3.35 1.53 17.63
CA ALA A 57 -2.30 1.79 18.60
C ALA A 57 -1.74 3.22 18.48
N GLU A 58 -1.55 3.72 17.26
CA GLU A 58 -1.14 5.10 17.01
C GLU A 58 -2.12 6.09 17.64
N ALA A 59 -3.42 5.92 17.39
CA ALA A 59 -4.45 6.78 17.95
C ALA A 59 -4.49 6.78 19.48
N LEU A 60 -4.24 5.62 20.13
CA LEU A 60 -4.14 5.52 21.58
C LEU A 60 -2.88 6.19 22.14
N LEU A 61 -1.76 6.11 21.43
CA LEU A 61 -0.53 6.83 21.79
C LEU A 61 -0.74 8.35 21.72
N VAL A 62 -1.38 8.83 20.64
CA VAL A 62 -1.76 10.25 20.52
C VAL A 62 -2.69 10.66 21.67
N GLN A 63 -3.72 9.86 21.96
CA GLN A 63 -4.63 10.12 23.08
C GLN A 63 -3.90 10.23 24.43
N SER A 64 -3.01 9.29 24.72
CA SER A 64 -2.22 9.28 25.94
C SER A 64 -1.33 10.51 26.05
N CYS A 65 -0.65 10.88 24.96
CA CYS A 65 0.18 12.08 24.90
C CYS A 65 -0.64 13.36 25.12
N MET A 66 -1.76 13.51 24.42
CA MET A 66 -2.65 14.68 24.55
C MET A 66 -3.23 14.79 25.96
N LYS A 67 -3.57 13.65 26.59
CA LYS A 67 -4.01 13.62 28.00
C LYS A 67 -2.94 14.14 28.95
N ARG A 68 -1.67 13.73 28.77
CA ARG A 68 -0.54 14.25 29.58
C ARG A 68 -0.36 15.76 29.44
N LYS A 69 -0.74 16.32 28.29
CA LYS A 69 -0.70 17.77 28.01
C LYS A 69 -1.97 18.51 28.44
N GLY A 70 -2.90 17.84 29.10
CA GLY A 70 -4.16 18.42 29.61
C GLY A 70 -5.26 18.57 28.55
N HIS A 71 -5.11 17.91 27.39
CA HIS A 71 -6.10 17.98 26.32
C HIS A 71 -6.98 16.73 26.27
N ARG A 72 -8.24 16.93 25.92
CA ARG A 72 -9.15 15.84 25.56
C ARG A 72 -8.87 15.43 24.10
N TYR A 73 -8.62 14.16 23.87
CA TYR A 73 -8.51 13.56 22.55
C TYR A 73 -9.31 12.26 22.51
N LEU A 74 -10.15 12.12 21.48
CA LEU A 74 -11.06 10.99 21.34
C LEU A 74 -10.59 10.13 20.15
N VAL A 75 -10.36 8.86 20.43
CA VAL A 75 -10.00 7.90 19.39
C VAL A 75 -11.27 7.54 18.60
N ALA A 76 -11.22 7.73 17.29
CA ALA A 76 -12.30 7.34 16.39
C ALA A 76 -12.43 5.81 16.34
N ALA A 77 -13.65 5.32 16.06
CA ALA A 77 -13.83 3.93 15.71
C ALA A 77 -13.03 3.60 14.43
N PRO A 78 -12.43 2.40 14.33
CA PRO A 78 -11.78 1.99 13.10
C PRO A 78 -12.79 1.95 11.95
N LEU A 79 -12.30 2.23 10.75
CA LEU A 79 -13.08 2.02 9.53
C LEU A 79 -13.27 0.51 9.31
N ASP A 80 -14.43 0.13 8.82
CA ASP A 80 -14.68 -1.26 8.41
C ASP A 80 -14.02 -1.57 7.04
N GLU A 81 -14.00 -2.83 6.64
CA GLU A 81 -13.38 -3.27 5.40
C GLU A 81 -13.98 -2.56 4.17
N ASP A 82 -15.31 -2.40 4.14
CA ASP A 82 -15.99 -1.70 3.04
C ASP A 82 -15.62 -0.20 3.00
N GLU A 83 -15.39 0.42 4.15
CA GLU A 83 -15.00 1.84 4.27
C GLU A 83 -13.57 2.11 3.80
N THR A 84 -12.72 1.10 3.84
CA THR A 84 -11.31 1.17 3.40
C THR A 84 -11.10 0.66 1.98
N ARG A 85 -12.04 -0.12 1.45
CA ARG A 85 -11.93 -0.77 0.15
C ARG A 85 -11.82 0.24 -0.99
N SER A 86 -10.85 0.02 -1.86
CA SER A 86 -10.69 0.76 -3.10
C SER A 86 -10.63 -0.20 -4.29
N PHE A 87 -11.11 0.27 -5.42
CA PHE A 87 -11.03 -0.46 -6.69
C PHE A 87 -10.02 0.24 -7.60
N GLY A 88 -9.28 -0.56 -8.36
CA GLY A 88 -8.35 -0.05 -9.35
C GLY A 88 -9.06 0.67 -10.51
N TYR A 89 -8.51 0.54 -11.70
CA TYR A 89 -9.04 1.21 -12.89
C TYR A 89 -10.46 0.77 -13.25
N VAL A 90 -10.78 -0.52 -13.08
CA VAL A 90 -12.08 -1.12 -13.39
C VAL A 90 -12.66 -1.83 -12.17
N MET A 91 -13.98 -1.69 -11.98
CA MET A 91 -14.74 -2.54 -11.06
C MET A 91 -14.88 -3.94 -11.68
N ASP A 92 -14.47 -4.98 -10.97
CA ASP A 92 -14.62 -6.38 -11.41
C ASP A 92 -15.21 -7.31 -10.34
N ASP A 93 -15.60 -6.75 -9.18
CA ASP A 93 -16.32 -7.47 -8.12
C ASP A 93 -17.83 -7.23 -8.24
N VAL A 94 -18.53 -8.21 -8.81
CA VAL A 94 -19.98 -8.14 -9.02
C VAL A 94 -20.76 -8.12 -7.70
N ALA A 95 -20.31 -8.90 -6.72
CA ALA A 95 -21.02 -9.00 -5.43
C ALA A 95 -20.93 -7.68 -4.66
N TRP A 96 -19.73 -7.10 -4.62
CA TRP A 96 -19.55 -5.78 -4.03
C TRP A 96 -20.31 -4.69 -4.79
N ALA A 97 -20.29 -4.72 -6.12
CA ALA A 97 -21.05 -3.78 -6.95
C ALA A 97 -22.57 -3.86 -6.70
N GLN A 98 -23.12 -5.06 -6.48
CA GLN A 98 -24.52 -5.26 -6.11
C GLN A 98 -24.87 -4.65 -4.76
N ALA A 99 -23.99 -4.81 -3.77
CA ALA A 99 -24.20 -4.30 -2.42
C ALA A 99 -23.98 -2.79 -2.31
N HIS A 100 -22.99 -2.24 -2.99
CA HIS A 100 -22.46 -0.89 -2.72
C HIS A 100 -22.41 0.05 -3.94
N GLY A 101 -22.67 -0.42 -5.16
CA GLY A 101 -22.48 0.38 -6.38
C GLY A 101 -21.02 0.75 -6.58
N TYR A 102 -20.74 2.03 -6.73
CA TYR A 102 -19.38 2.60 -6.71
C TYR A 102 -18.95 3.09 -5.30
N GLY A 103 -19.71 2.72 -4.28
CA GLY A 103 -19.41 3.08 -2.91
C GLY A 103 -19.82 4.48 -2.48
N SER A 104 -20.75 5.14 -3.19
CA SER A 104 -21.17 6.51 -2.85
C SER A 104 -21.70 6.62 -1.43
N ARG A 105 -22.48 5.63 -0.96
CA ARG A 105 -23.01 5.61 0.42
C ARG A 105 -21.92 5.38 1.45
N VAL A 106 -20.97 4.47 1.17
CA VAL A 106 -19.79 4.21 2.00
C VAL A 106 -18.98 5.50 2.13
N LYS A 107 -18.66 6.13 1.00
CA LYS A 107 -17.97 7.43 0.98
C LYS A 107 -18.69 8.51 1.77
N GLN A 108 -20.02 8.60 1.63
CA GLN A 108 -20.83 9.55 2.40
C GLN A 108 -20.76 9.26 3.91
N LYS A 109 -20.82 7.98 4.33
CA LYS A 109 -20.66 7.57 5.74
C LYS A 109 -19.33 8.07 6.28
N VAL A 110 -18.22 7.80 5.57
CA VAL A 110 -16.87 8.24 5.94
C VAL A 110 -16.76 9.76 6.01
N LEU A 111 -17.32 10.48 5.02
CA LEU A 111 -17.32 11.95 5.02
C LEU A 111 -18.13 12.54 6.16
N ARG A 112 -19.30 11.95 6.50
CA ARG A 112 -20.09 12.35 7.67
C ARG A 112 -19.34 12.12 8.97
N ALA A 113 -18.67 10.96 9.11
CA ALA A 113 -17.83 10.66 10.29
C ALA A 113 -16.70 11.69 10.44
N LYS A 114 -16.01 12.05 9.35
CA LYS A 114 -14.99 13.10 9.35
C LYS A 114 -15.55 14.48 9.70
N LYS A 115 -16.71 14.85 9.13
CA LYS A 115 -17.37 16.15 9.43
C LYS A 115 -17.82 16.23 10.89
N ASN A 116 -18.25 15.11 11.46
CA ASN A 116 -18.75 15.01 12.82
C ASN A 116 -17.63 14.55 13.80
N ASP A 117 -16.36 14.74 13.42
CA ASP A 117 -15.22 14.40 14.29
C ASP A 117 -15.33 15.19 15.61
N ARG A 118 -15.45 14.44 16.70
CA ARG A 118 -15.60 14.96 18.05
C ARG A 118 -14.37 15.77 18.52
N ASN A 119 -13.19 15.52 17.95
CA ASN A 119 -11.99 16.30 18.23
C ASN A 119 -12.07 17.68 17.54
N LEU A 120 -12.61 17.75 16.32
CA LEU A 120 -12.88 19.03 15.65
C LEU A 120 -13.89 19.85 16.45
N SER A 121 -15.00 19.22 16.88
CA SER A 121 -16.04 19.89 17.69
C SER A 121 -15.48 20.37 19.05
N TYR A 122 -14.69 19.53 19.71
CA TYR A 122 -14.01 19.90 20.96
C TYR A 122 -13.10 21.12 20.74
N ARG A 123 -12.25 21.10 19.70
CA ARG A 123 -11.35 22.20 19.36
C ARG A 123 -12.09 23.49 19.05
N ALA A 124 -13.21 23.40 18.32
CA ALA A 124 -14.03 24.55 17.98
C ALA A 124 -14.67 25.24 19.21
N GLY A 125 -14.88 24.51 20.29
CA GLY A 125 -15.37 25.05 21.58
C GLY A 125 -14.29 25.67 22.47
N LEU A 126 -13.02 25.59 22.07
CA LEU A 126 -11.90 26.18 22.84
C LEU A 126 -11.73 27.67 22.50
N SER A 127 -11.16 28.44 23.44
CA SER A 127 -10.69 29.78 23.11
C SER A 127 -9.61 29.73 22.01
N THR A 128 -9.43 30.83 21.27
CA THR A 128 -8.45 30.91 20.17
C THR A 128 -7.02 30.54 20.63
N ARG A 129 -6.63 30.93 21.85
CA ARG A 129 -5.32 30.58 22.42
C ARG A 129 -5.25 29.07 22.72
N ALA A 130 -6.24 28.52 23.39
CA ALA A 130 -6.29 27.10 23.74
C ALA A 130 -6.37 26.22 22.47
N ALA A 131 -7.11 26.60 21.45
CA ALA A 131 -7.17 25.91 20.18
C ALA A 131 -5.81 25.89 19.45
N ARG A 132 -5.06 26.98 19.49
CA ARG A 132 -3.67 27.01 18.95
C ARG A 132 -2.74 26.09 19.72
N THR A 133 -2.77 26.14 21.07
CA THR A 133 -1.97 25.23 21.92
C THR A 133 -2.33 23.78 21.62
N TYR A 134 -3.64 23.45 21.51
CA TYR A 134 -4.10 22.11 21.14
C TYR A 134 -3.48 21.61 19.82
N VAL A 135 -3.52 22.43 18.78
CA VAL A 135 -2.95 22.07 17.47
C VAL A 135 -1.43 21.89 17.54
N THR A 136 -0.75 22.79 18.25
CA THR A 136 0.71 22.71 18.47
C THR A 136 1.09 21.45 19.22
N ASP A 137 0.35 21.10 20.25
CA ASP A 137 0.58 19.89 21.04
C ASP A 137 0.24 18.61 20.26
N LEU A 138 -0.75 18.64 19.38
CA LEU A 138 -1.14 17.52 18.54
C LEU A 138 -0.15 17.27 17.39
N ALA A 139 0.05 18.25 16.56
CA ALA A 139 0.74 18.09 15.26
C ALA A 139 2.11 18.77 15.20
N GLY A 140 2.53 19.47 16.27
CA GLY A 140 3.72 20.30 16.29
C GLY A 140 3.44 21.76 15.97
N GLY A 141 4.32 22.64 16.41
CA GLY A 141 4.23 24.10 16.25
C GLY A 141 5.19 24.63 15.17
N PRO A 142 5.22 25.97 15.02
CA PRO A 142 6.10 26.63 14.04
C PRO A 142 7.59 26.31 14.19
N GLY A 143 8.04 25.89 15.38
CA GLY A 143 9.43 25.47 15.63
C GLY A 143 9.68 23.97 15.38
N SER A 144 8.69 23.22 14.92
CA SER A 144 8.89 21.80 14.60
C SER A 144 9.76 21.66 13.35
N GLU A 145 10.69 20.70 13.41
CA GLU A 145 11.46 20.30 12.24
C GLU A 145 10.52 19.84 11.11
N ILE A 146 10.89 20.11 9.87
CA ILE A 146 10.14 19.74 8.67
C ILE A 146 10.93 18.70 7.89
N MET A 147 10.45 17.47 7.88
CA MET A 147 10.95 16.45 6.95
C MET A 147 10.45 16.73 5.54
N THR A 148 11.33 16.52 4.56
CA THR A 148 10.99 16.69 3.14
C THR A 148 11.46 15.48 2.35
N VAL A 149 10.57 14.90 1.56
CA VAL A 149 10.86 13.78 0.67
C VAL A 149 10.52 14.16 -0.76
N ARG A 150 11.46 13.94 -1.69
CA ARG A 150 11.21 14.01 -3.14
C ARG A 150 10.51 12.73 -3.58
N LEU A 151 9.43 12.87 -4.34
CA LEU A 151 8.70 11.73 -4.88
C LEU A 151 9.36 11.21 -6.16
N PRO A 152 9.26 9.89 -6.44
CA PRO A 152 9.87 9.25 -7.60
C PRO A 152 9.47 9.84 -8.96
N ALA A 153 8.23 10.27 -9.11
CA ALA A 153 7.70 10.88 -10.34
C ALA A 153 7.78 12.42 -10.34
N GLY A 154 8.50 13.00 -9.38
CA GLY A 154 8.61 14.45 -9.21
C GLY A 154 7.72 15.03 -8.14
N GLY A 155 7.99 16.27 -7.75
CA GLY A 155 7.35 16.90 -6.61
C GLY A 155 7.98 16.50 -5.26
N GLN A 156 7.43 17.06 -4.19
CA GLN A 156 7.91 16.76 -2.82
C GLN A 156 6.74 16.78 -1.83
N ILE A 157 6.87 15.96 -0.77
CA ILE A 157 5.98 15.99 0.40
C ILE A 157 6.77 16.54 1.59
N ARG A 158 6.14 17.40 2.37
CA ARG A 158 6.69 17.98 3.59
C ARG A 158 5.80 17.62 4.77
N LEU A 159 6.39 17.26 5.88
CA LEU A 159 5.68 16.88 7.10
C LEU A 159 6.42 17.45 8.33
N ALA A 160 5.67 18.08 9.24
CA ALA A 160 6.21 18.47 10.55
C ALA A 160 6.39 17.22 11.43
N THR A 161 7.50 17.16 12.19
CA THR A 161 7.86 15.99 13.00
C THR A 161 7.37 16.05 14.43
N GLY A 162 6.77 17.16 14.84
CA GLY A 162 6.48 17.50 16.24
C GLY A 162 5.16 16.93 16.77
N GLY A 163 4.86 17.34 17.98
CA GLY A 163 3.61 17.05 18.65
C GLY A 163 3.41 15.58 19.05
N CYS A 164 2.21 15.29 19.50
CA CYS A 164 1.82 13.95 19.93
C CYS A 164 1.74 12.96 18.75
N GLU A 165 1.41 13.44 17.54
CA GLU A 165 1.43 12.62 16.32
C GLU A 165 2.87 12.16 16.00
N GLY A 166 3.84 13.06 16.03
CA GLY A 166 5.25 12.71 15.84
C GLY A 166 5.78 11.78 16.95
N GLU A 167 5.37 11.99 18.22
CA GLU A 167 5.70 11.06 19.33
C GLU A 167 5.16 9.65 19.09
N ALA A 168 3.91 9.53 18.64
CA ALA A 168 3.28 8.26 18.35
C ALA A 168 3.99 7.51 17.20
N VAL A 169 4.30 8.22 16.10
CA VAL A 169 5.05 7.64 14.98
C VAL A 169 6.42 7.14 15.44
N ARG A 170 7.18 7.92 16.21
CA ARG A 170 8.48 7.47 16.74
C ARG A 170 8.36 6.24 17.64
N LYS A 171 7.31 6.15 18.46
CA LYS A 171 7.09 4.98 19.30
C LYS A 171 6.75 3.72 18.51
N LEU A 172 6.01 3.86 17.41
CA LEU A 172 5.62 2.72 16.57
C LEU A 172 6.73 2.33 15.58
N TYR A 173 7.23 3.28 14.83
CA TYR A 173 8.16 3.00 13.72
C TYR A 173 9.64 3.15 14.11
N GLY A 174 9.94 3.76 15.27
CA GLY A 174 11.28 4.05 15.73
C GLY A 174 11.83 5.32 15.08
N ASP A 175 12.45 5.19 13.92
CA ASP A 175 12.99 6.33 13.17
C ASP A 175 11.90 6.93 12.27
N GLN A 176 11.44 8.13 12.65
CA GLN A 176 10.35 8.83 11.94
C GLN A 176 10.77 9.29 10.55
N GLU A 177 12.03 9.69 10.36
CA GLU A 177 12.53 10.15 9.06
C GLU A 177 12.64 8.99 8.07
N LYS A 178 13.25 7.88 8.51
CA LYS A 178 13.32 6.65 7.70
C LYS A 178 11.95 6.15 7.31
N TRP A 179 11.03 6.08 8.27
CA TRP A 179 9.64 5.70 8.01
C TRP A 179 8.99 6.62 6.98
N PHE A 180 9.04 7.94 7.20
CA PHE A 180 8.44 8.91 6.29
C PHE A 180 9.00 8.80 4.89
N ARG A 181 10.34 8.69 4.75
CA ARG A 181 10.99 8.55 3.46
C ARG A 181 10.60 7.24 2.76
N ALA A 182 10.75 6.11 3.43
CA ALA A 182 10.47 4.80 2.86
C ALA A 182 8.99 4.67 2.45
N ASP A 183 8.05 5.07 3.32
CA ASP A 183 6.62 5.04 3.02
C ASP A 183 6.26 5.94 1.84
N ARG A 184 6.71 7.21 1.83
CA ARG A 184 6.36 8.14 0.76
C ARG A 184 6.94 7.74 -0.59
N ILE A 185 8.12 7.15 -0.64
CA ILE A 185 8.69 6.63 -1.89
C ILE A 185 7.94 5.36 -2.32
N ALA A 186 7.84 4.36 -1.46
CA ALA A 186 7.25 3.07 -1.82
C ALA A 186 5.76 3.16 -2.23
N THR A 187 5.00 4.10 -1.66
CA THR A 187 3.57 4.29 -1.98
C THR A 187 3.29 5.25 -3.15
N ASN A 188 4.33 5.86 -3.75
CA ASN A 188 4.19 6.80 -4.87
C ASN A 188 4.91 6.35 -6.13
N LEU A 189 4.94 5.05 -6.40
CA LEU A 189 5.58 4.47 -7.60
C LEU A 189 4.64 4.38 -8.81
N THR A 190 3.34 4.33 -8.58
CA THR A 190 2.31 4.17 -9.62
C THR A 190 2.46 5.11 -10.82
N PRO A 191 2.75 6.42 -10.66
CA PRO A 191 2.92 7.31 -11.80
C PRO A 191 4.10 6.98 -12.72
N LEU A 192 5.04 6.14 -12.28
CA LEU A 192 6.22 5.77 -13.04
C LEU A 192 5.94 4.68 -14.10
N TYR A 193 4.87 3.89 -13.94
CA TYR A 193 4.57 2.78 -14.86
C TYR A 193 3.18 2.86 -15.50
N VAL A 194 2.24 3.57 -14.91
CA VAL A 194 0.87 3.66 -15.45
C VAL A 194 0.83 4.25 -16.86
N PRO A 195 1.63 5.27 -17.25
CA PRO A 195 1.65 5.75 -18.63
C PRO A 195 1.97 4.63 -19.66
N ASP A 196 2.96 3.80 -19.37
CA ASP A 196 3.36 2.68 -20.23
C ASP A 196 2.29 1.58 -20.24
N LEU A 197 1.71 1.27 -19.08
CA LEU A 197 0.63 0.31 -18.95
C LEU A 197 -0.58 0.71 -19.83
N VAL A 198 -1.03 1.96 -19.78
CA VAL A 198 -2.19 2.41 -20.55
C VAL A 198 -1.86 2.58 -22.04
N ALA A 199 -0.59 2.70 -22.40
CA ALA A 199 -0.10 2.70 -23.78
C ALA A 199 -0.05 1.29 -24.38
N ASP A 200 -0.01 0.24 -23.55
CA ASP A 200 0.08 -1.16 -23.99
C ASP A 200 -1.12 -1.56 -24.86
N GLN A 201 -0.85 -2.27 -25.95
CA GLN A 201 -1.89 -2.71 -26.89
C GLN A 201 -2.84 -3.74 -26.27
N ARG A 202 -2.37 -4.53 -25.32
CA ARG A 202 -3.17 -5.51 -24.55
C ARG A 202 -4.21 -4.78 -23.69
N PHE A 203 -3.82 -3.69 -23.03
CA PHE A 203 -4.73 -2.83 -22.28
C PHE A 203 -5.82 -2.26 -23.19
N LYS A 204 -5.44 -1.64 -24.31
CA LYS A 204 -6.37 -1.03 -25.28
C LYS A 204 -7.35 -2.08 -25.84
N THR A 205 -6.84 -3.27 -26.17
CA THR A 205 -7.65 -4.38 -26.69
C THR A 205 -8.66 -4.86 -25.64
N ALA A 206 -8.22 -5.06 -24.38
CA ALA A 206 -9.09 -5.49 -23.29
C ALA A 206 -10.16 -4.44 -22.97
N GLN A 207 -9.79 -3.15 -22.93
CA GLN A 207 -10.73 -2.04 -22.75
C GLN A 207 -11.77 -1.98 -23.88
N ASN A 208 -11.36 -2.18 -25.13
CA ASN A 208 -12.29 -2.19 -26.27
C ASN A 208 -13.28 -3.36 -26.20
N ARG A 209 -12.85 -4.56 -25.79
CA ARG A 209 -13.73 -5.70 -25.54
C ARG A 209 -14.75 -5.40 -24.43
N TRP A 210 -14.26 -4.81 -23.32
CA TRP A 210 -15.12 -4.38 -22.23
C TRP A 210 -16.15 -3.34 -22.70
N ALA A 211 -15.73 -2.32 -23.46
CA ALA A 211 -16.62 -1.30 -24.01
C ALA A 211 -17.67 -1.89 -24.98
N ALA A 212 -17.31 -2.93 -25.74
CA ALA A 212 -18.25 -3.67 -26.60
C ALA A 212 -19.31 -4.42 -25.75
N CYS A 213 -18.89 -5.07 -24.66
CA CYS A 213 -19.80 -5.71 -23.69
C CYS A 213 -20.75 -4.68 -23.07
N MET A 214 -20.25 -3.53 -22.63
CA MET A 214 -21.07 -2.44 -22.06
C MET A 214 -22.10 -1.94 -23.07
N ARG A 215 -21.74 -1.76 -24.33
CA ARG A 215 -22.71 -1.38 -25.39
C ARG A 215 -23.80 -2.44 -25.57
N ALA A 216 -23.43 -3.72 -25.58
CA ALA A 216 -24.40 -4.81 -25.65
C ALA A 216 -25.35 -4.87 -24.44
N ALA A 217 -24.89 -4.40 -23.27
CA ALA A 217 -25.69 -4.23 -22.06
C ALA A 217 -26.50 -2.91 -22.03
N GLY A 218 -26.51 -2.12 -23.11
CA GLY A 218 -27.25 -0.85 -23.21
C GLY A 218 -26.50 0.37 -22.67
N HIS A 219 -25.22 0.26 -22.36
CA HIS A 219 -24.40 1.33 -21.76
C HIS A 219 -23.30 1.79 -22.73
N ARG A 220 -23.37 3.02 -23.22
CA ARG A 220 -22.45 3.56 -24.25
C ARG A 220 -21.23 4.26 -23.65
N TYR A 221 -20.49 3.56 -22.79
CA TYR A 221 -19.25 4.06 -22.21
C TYR A 221 -18.04 3.40 -22.88
N ARG A 222 -16.98 4.16 -23.11
CA ARG A 222 -15.74 3.69 -23.73
C ARG A 222 -14.71 3.26 -22.71
N THR A 223 -14.74 3.88 -21.53
CA THR A 223 -13.85 3.62 -20.42
C THR A 223 -14.60 3.56 -19.08
N PRO A 224 -14.07 2.88 -18.06
CA PRO A 224 -14.60 2.96 -16.71
C PRO A 224 -14.66 4.38 -16.14
N ALA A 225 -13.69 5.23 -16.52
CA ALA A 225 -13.66 6.63 -16.12
C ALA A 225 -14.85 7.43 -16.67
N ASP A 226 -15.31 7.12 -17.90
CA ASP A 226 -16.47 7.79 -18.50
C ASP A 226 -17.73 7.58 -17.67
N ILE A 227 -17.91 6.37 -17.10
CA ILE A 227 -19.07 6.08 -16.23
C ILE A 227 -19.00 6.96 -14.98
N ARG A 228 -17.83 7.00 -14.32
CA ARG A 228 -17.65 7.77 -13.09
C ARG A 228 -17.83 9.27 -13.33
N SER A 229 -17.37 9.76 -14.48
CA SER A 229 -17.56 11.16 -14.88
C SER A 229 -19.02 11.50 -15.22
N ALA A 230 -19.77 10.56 -15.83
CA ALA A 230 -21.17 10.74 -16.19
C ALA A 230 -22.10 10.56 -14.98
N LEU A 231 -21.68 9.90 -13.91
CA LEU A 231 -22.54 9.54 -12.79
C LEU A 231 -23.28 10.71 -12.15
N PRO A 232 -22.69 11.89 -11.90
CA PRO A 232 -23.38 13.05 -11.37
C PRO A 232 -24.54 13.49 -12.29
N GLU A 233 -24.33 13.51 -13.60
CA GLU A 233 -25.34 13.93 -14.58
C GLU A 233 -26.49 12.93 -14.67
N VAL A 234 -26.19 11.63 -14.84
CA VAL A 234 -27.23 10.59 -14.98
C VAL A 234 -28.01 10.35 -13.70
N THR A 235 -27.56 10.88 -12.58
CA THR A 235 -28.27 10.85 -11.28
C THR A 235 -28.91 12.17 -10.90
N SER A 236 -28.66 13.24 -11.66
CA SER A 236 -29.20 14.57 -11.39
C SER A 236 -30.74 14.57 -11.42
N GLY A 237 -31.35 15.35 -10.54
CA GLY A 237 -32.80 15.46 -10.41
C GLY A 237 -33.52 14.21 -9.87
N ARG A 238 -32.79 13.14 -9.52
CA ARG A 238 -33.36 11.92 -8.95
C ARG A 238 -33.36 11.96 -7.43
N SER A 239 -34.31 11.24 -6.83
CA SER A 239 -34.27 11.02 -5.38
C SER A 239 -32.96 10.21 -5.03
N ALA A 240 -32.48 10.33 -3.79
CA ALA A 240 -31.29 9.62 -3.32
C ALA A 240 -31.38 8.10 -3.55
N ALA A 241 -32.59 7.52 -3.38
CA ALA A 241 -32.81 6.10 -3.64
C ALA A 241 -32.74 5.75 -5.13
N GLN A 242 -33.26 6.61 -6.01
CA GLN A 242 -33.19 6.40 -7.45
C GLN A 242 -31.76 6.58 -7.99
N ALA A 243 -31.05 7.60 -7.51
CA ALA A 243 -29.65 7.84 -7.83
C ALA A 243 -28.79 6.63 -7.45
N TYR A 244 -28.96 6.10 -6.25
CA TYR A 244 -28.25 4.91 -5.79
C TYR A 244 -28.57 3.67 -6.62
N ARG A 245 -29.85 3.43 -6.96
CA ARG A 245 -30.20 2.31 -7.86
C ARG A 245 -29.56 2.43 -9.24
N THR A 246 -29.42 3.67 -9.76
CA THR A 246 -28.72 3.90 -11.03
C THR A 246 -27.23 3.62 -10.91
N GLU A 247 -26.59 4.06 -9.83
CA GLU A 247 -25.20 3.77 -9.51
C GLU A 247 -24.95 2.25 -9.45
N VAL A 248 -25.76 1.52 -8.67
CA VAL A 248 -25.64 0.05 -8.54
C VAL A 248 -25.78 -0.64 -9.89
N ARG A 249 -26.76 -0.29 -10.72
CA ARG A 249 -26.94 -0.90 -12.05
C ARG A 249 -25.70 -0.68 -12.93
N LEU A 250 -25.13 0.52 -12.93
CA LEU A 250 -23.93 0.83 -13.73
C LEU A 250 -22.71 0.07 -13.21
N ALA A 251 -22.51 0.02 -11.89
CA ALA A 251 -21.40 -0.72 -11.28
C ALA A 251 -21.50 -2.22 -11.54
N VAL A 252 -22.71 -2.81 -11.44
CA VAL A 252 -22.94 -4.23 -11.76
C VAL A 252 -22.68 -4.53 -13.24
N ALA A 253 -23.13 -3.64 -14.15
CA ALA A 253 -22.85 -3.78 -15.58
C ALA A 253 -21.35 -3.72 -15.87
N GLU A 254 -20.64 -2.74 -15.29
CA GLU A 254 -19.18 -2.61 -15.39
C GLU A 254 -18.48 -3.88 -14.90
N ALA A 255 -18.79 -4.34 -13.68
CA ALA A 255 -18.16 -5.50 -13.07
C ALA A 255 -18.44 -6.80 -13.85
N THR A 256 -19.67 -6.99 -14.29
CA THR A 256 -20.06 -8.15 -15.11
C THR A 256 -19.30 -8.16 -16.43
N CYS A 257 -19.21 -7.02 -17.10
CA CYS A 257 -18.45 -6.91 -18.35
C CYS A 257 -16.94 -7.06 -18.14
N ALA A 258 -16.39 -6.53 -17.05
CA ALA A 258 -14.98 -6.69 -16.71
C ALA A 258 -14.62 -8.17 -16.52
N ARG A 259 -15.44 -8.92 -15.78
CA ARG A 259 -15.25 -10.38 -15.58
C ARG A 259 -15.41 -11.16 -16.88
N ARG A 260 -16.47 -10.90 -17.64
CA ARG A 260 -16.76 -11.64 -18.89
C ARG A 260 -15.67 -11.47 -19.96
N THR A 261 -15.03 -10.32 -20.00
CA THR A 261 -14.00 -9.98 -21.00
C THR A 261 -12.57 -10.21 -20.50
N GLY A 262 -12.40 -10.58 -19.21
CA GLY A 262 -11.09 -10.74 -18.59
C GLY A 262 -10.34 -9.41 -18.43
N PHE A 263 -11.04 -8.27 -18.43
CA PHE A 263 -10.38 -6.96 -18.37
C PHE A 263 -9.65 -6.74 -17.03
N GLY A 264 -10.27 -7.12 -15.90
CA GLY A 264 -9.63 -7.04 -14.59
C GLY A 264 -8.35 -7.90 -14.50
N ASP A 265 -8.40 -9.14 -15.02
CA ASP A 265 -7.23 -10.03 -15.03
C ASP A 265 -6.10 -9.50 -15.92
N THR A 266 -6.45 -8.98 -17.10
CA THR A 266 -5.48 -8.33 -18.00
C THR A 266 -4.80 -7.15 -17.32
N LEU A 267 -5.56 -6.32 -16.61
CA LEU A 267 -5.00 -5.17 -15.86
C LEU A 267 -4.03 -5.62 -14.77
N ARG A 268 -4.40 -6.61 -13.95
CA ARG A 268 -3.52 -7.14 -12.90
C ARG A 268 -2.21 -7.69 -13.47
N ALA A 269 -2.29 -8.44 -14.58
CA ALA A 269 -1.11 -8.97 -15.25
C ALA A 269 -0.20 -7.85 -15.80
N LEU A 270 -0.78 -6.83 -16.43
CA LEU A 270 -0.03 -5.68 -16.95
C LEU A 270 0.56 -4.84 -15.82
N GLU A 271 -0.17 -4.64 -14.72
CA GLU A 271 0.33 -3.92 -13.55
C GLU A 271 1.55 -4.63 -12.94
N GLU A 272 1.48 -5.96 -12.79
CA GLU A 272 2.62 -6.75 -12.31
C GLU A 272 3.83 -6.60 -13.24
N GLU A 273 3.63 -6.73 -14.56
CA GLU A 273 4.69 -6.64 -15.56
C GLU A 273 5.34 -5.24 -15.60
N HIS A 274 4.53 -4.18 -15.74
CA HIS A 274 5.03 -2.81 -15.86
C HIS A 274 5.59 -2.26 -14.54
N SER A 275 5.06 -2.69 -13.38
CA SER A 275 5.56 -2.26 -12.08
C SER A 275 6.84 -2.97 -11.66
N ALA A 276 7.12 -4.19 -12.15
CA ALA A 276 8.27 -4.99 -11.73
C ALA A 276 9.63 -4.26 -11.84
N PRO A 277 9.99 -3.63 -12.96
CA PRO A 277 11.26 -2.90 -13.07
C PRO A 277 11.31 -1.67 -12.17
N VAL A 278 10.16 -1.04 -11.90
CA VAL A 278 10.06 0.10 -10.99
C VAL A 278 10.25 -0.38 -9.55
N ARG A 279 9.57 -1.47 -9.14
CA ARG A 279 9.74 -2.07 -7.81
C ARG A 279 11.17 -2.55 -7.57
N GLU A 280 11.83 -3.08 -8.60
CA GLU A 280 13.23 -3.45 -8.52
C GLU A 280 14.14 -2.25 -8.25
N ARG A 281 13.92 -1.14 -8.97
CA ARG A 281 14.67 0.11 -8.77
C ARG A 281 14.53 0.67 -7.35
N TYR A 282 13.33 0.56 -6.77
CA TYR A 282 13.01 1.09 -5.43
C TYR A 282 12.92 -0.02 -4.37
N ARG A 283 13.57 -1.17 -4.61
CA ARG A 283 13.55 -2.31 -3.70
C ARG A 283 14.02 -1.97 -2.30
N ALA A 284 15.01 -1.12 -2.16
CA ALA A 284 15.56 -0.73 -0.88
C ALA A 284 14.50 -0.02 -0.02
N GLU A 285 13.81 0.96 -0.58
CA GLU A 285 12.77 1.72 0.11
C GLU A 285 11.53 0.85 0.41
N ILE A 286 11.13 -0.02 -0.51
CA ILE A 286 10.04 -0.99 -0.29
C ILE A 286 10.39 -1.92 0.86
N THR A 287 11.60 -2.50 0.86
CA THR A 287 12.06 -3.41 1.91
C THR A 287 12.16 -2.70 3.27
N GLU A 288 12.70 -1.49 3.31
CA GLU A 288 12.80 -0.68 4.52
C GLU A 288 11.41 -0.36 5.09
N ARG A 289 10.46 0.06 4.23
CA ARG A 289 9.07 0.29 4.61
C ARG A 289 8.45 -0.97 5.23
N ASP A 290 8.55 -2.10 4.55
CA ASP A 290 7.96 -3.37 5.01
C ASP A 290 8.55 -3.82 6.36
N GLN A 291 9.85 -3.63 6.58
CA GLN A 291 10.50 -3.93 7.86
C GLN A 291 9.99 -3.02 8.99
N LEU A 292 9.85 -1.72 8.72
CA LEU A 292 9.36 -0.74 9.68
C LEU A 292 7.88 -0.99 10.02
N GLU A 293 7.03 -1.29 9.02
CA GLU A 293 5.62 -1.65 9.24
C GLU A 293 5.47 -2.91 10.12
N ARG A 294 6.25 -3.96 9.86
CA ARG A 294 6.21 -5.17 10.68
C ARG A 294 6.69 -4.92 12.11
N ALA A 295 7.71 -4.09 12.28
CA ALA A 295 8.17 -3.70 13.60
C ALA A 295 7.12 -2.86 14.33
N ALA A 296 6.42 -1.97 13.62
CA ALA A 296 5.34 -1.17 14.16
C ALA A 296 4.15 -2.03 14.58
N LEU A 297 3.77 -3.04 13.76
CA LEU A 297 2.70 -3.98 14.11
C LEU A 297 3.00 -4.70 15.44
N ARG A 298 4.18 -5.27 15.60
CA ARG A 298 4.55 -5.95 16.86
C ARG A 298 4.48 -5.01 18.08
N ARG A 299 4.89 -3.75 17.93
CA ARG A 299 4.77 -2.76 19.02
C ARG A 299 3.31 -2.37 19.26
N ALA A 300 2.51 -2.27 18.19
CA ALA A 300 1.08 -1.98 18.29
C ALA A 300 0.33 -3.08 19.05
N GLU A 301 0.60 -4.35 18.76
CA GLU A 301 0.04 -5.48 19.50
C GLU A 301 0.38 -5.44 21.00
N GLN A 302 1.63 -5.10 21.34
CA GLN A 302 2.03 -4.91 22.73
C GLN A 302 1.24 -3.77 23.41
N ILE A 303 1.07 -2.63 22.72
CA ILE A 303 0.33 -1.47 23.25
C ILE A 303 -1.16 -1.79 23.47
N LEU A 304 -1.75 -2.62 22.61
CA LEU A 304 -3.17 -2.97 22.71
C LEU A 304 -3.47 -4.06 23.74
N ASN A 305 -2.46 -4.83 24.15
CA ASN A 305 -2.58 -5.90 25.14
C ASN A 305 -2.30 -5.42 26.59
N HIS A 306 -1.91 -4.16 26.77
CA HIS A 306 -1.69 -3.49 28.07
C HIS A 306 -2.70 -2.38 28.31
#